data_8bbfffaa8e4052989ba42b47935909a1
#
_entry.id   8bbfffaa8e4052989ba42b47935909a1
#
_cell.length_a   1.000
_cell.length_b   1.000
_cell.length_c   1.000
_cell.angle_alpha   90.00
_cell.angle_beta   90.00
_cell.angle_gamma   90.00
#
_symmetry.space_group_name_H-M   'P 1'
#
loop_
_entity.id
_entity.type
_entity.pdbx_description
1 polymer ?
#
loop_
_entity_poly.entity_id
_entity_poly.type
_entity_poly.pdbx_seq_one_letter_code
_entity_poly.pdbx_strand_id
1 'polypeptide(L)'
;VGIIGAGRIGSAYARMMVEGFKMNLVYFDLYPNETLEQYVADYSRLLVEHGEDPVTVRRADSIEDLLGASDVVSLHTVLDDSTIHLINEERLAAMKDNGILINSSRGPIVDEAALVEHCRTHPHFRVGLDVYEDEPAMKPGLAELDNVVIVPHIASASKWTREGMATLAAANVAAILQGYPLWDSDDVLPFVSGEVPQAAPSIVNATELDLN
;
A
#
# COMPACT_ATOMS: atom_id res chain seq x y z
N VAL A 1 8.18 9.29 -7.14
CA VAL A 1 7.69 8.02 -6.59
C VAL A 1 6.50 7.52 -7.41
N GLY A 2 6.46 6.21 -7.68
CA GLY A 2 5.34 5.51 -8.31
C GLY A 2 4.53 4.72 -7.27
N ILE A 3 3.20 4.84 -7.32
CA ILE A 3 2.27 4.14 -6.43
C ILE A 3 1.32 3.29 -7.26
N ILE A 4 1.34 1.98 -7.07
CA ILE A 4 0.36 1.07 -7.68
C ILE A 4 -0.68 0.72 -6.61
N GLY A 5 -1.91 1.22 -6.80
CA GLY A 5 -2.99 1.19 -5.82
C GLY A 5 -3.03 2.46 -4.96
N ALA A 6 -3.80 3.45 -5.37
CA ALA A 6 -3.95 4.74 -4.67
C ALA A 6 -5.17 4.75 -3.71
N GLY A 7 -5.44 3.63 -3.05
CA GLY A 7 -6.41 3.50 -1.98
C GLY A 7 -5.97 4.17 -0.68
N ARG A 8 -6.58 3.83 0.45
CA ARG A 8 -6.28 4.45 1.77
C ARG A 8 -4.80 4.39 2.14
N ILE A 9 -4.16 3.22 2.01
CA ILE A 9 -2.75 3.03 2.37
C ILE A 9 -1.83 3.69 1.33
N GLY A 10 -2.07 3.46 0.04
CA GLY A 10 -1.27 4.05 -1.03
C GLY A 10 -1.30 5.58 -1.02
N SER A 11 -2.47 6.18 -0.77
CA SER A 11 -2.58 7.64 -0.62
C SER A 11 -1.84 8.17 0.61
N ALA A 12 -1.90 7.46 1.74
CA ALA A 12 -1.15 7.86 2.94
C ALA A 12 0.36 7.78 2.70
N TYR A 13 0.83 6.72 2.07
CA TYR A 13 2.24 6.57 1.69
C TYR A 13 2.67 7.65 0.69
N ALA A 14 1.85 7.89 -0.36
CA ALA A 14 2.12 8.94 -1.34
C ALA A 14 2.31 10.31 -0.68
N ARG A 15 1.43 10.68 0.25
CA ARG A 15 1.54 11.93 1.00
C ARG A 15 2.83 12.00 1.81
N MET A 16 3.21 10.94 2.51
CA MET A 16 4.48 10.90 3.25
C MET A 16 5.69 11.11 2.33
N MET A 17 5.69 10.53 1.13
CA MET A 17 6.78 10.70 0.17
C MET A 17 6.82 12.11 -0.42
N VAL A 18 5.67 12.67 -0.74
CA VAL A 18 5.55 14.05 -1.25
C VAL A 18 5.96 15.06 -0.17
N GLU A 19 5.42 14.95 1.04
CA GLU A 19 5.66 15.91 2.12
C GLU A 19 7.10 15.80 2.69
N GLY A 20 7.53 14.56 2.98
CA GLY A 20 8.81 14.32 3.67
C GLY A 20 10.02 14.41 2.76
N PHE A 21 9.87 14.03 1.48
CA PHE A 21 10.98 13.94 0.53
C PHE A 21 10.80 14.83 -0.71
N LYS A 22 9.69 15.58 -0.80
CA LYS A 22 9.36 16.44 -1.95
C LYS A 22 9.44 15.70 -3.29
N MET A 23 9.02 14.44 -3.29
CA MET A 23 9.00 13.62 -4.50
C MET A 23 7.82 13.98 -5.38
N ASN A 24 8.04 14.02 -6.70
CA ASN A 24 6.97 13.99 -7.66
C ASN A 24 6.24 12.65 -7.60
N LEU A 25 4.92 12.66 -7.74
CA LEU A 25 4.05 11.49 -7.64
C LEU A 25 3.53 11.06 -9.02
N VAL A 26 3.71 9.79 -9.33
CA VAL A 26 2.99 9.09 -10.39
C VAL A 26 2.19 7.96 -9.74
N TYR A 27 0.90 7.85 -10.00
CA TYR A 27 0.11 6.75 -9.44
C TYR A 27 -0.69 6.03 -10.53
N PHE A 28 -0.94 4.76 -10.30
CA PHE A 28 -1.86 3.95 -11.10
C PHE A 28 -2.91 3.33 -10.19
N ASP A 29 -4.17 3.54 -10.54
CA ASP A 29 -5.33 2.90 -9.93
C ASP A 29 -6.41 2.72 -10.99
N LEU A 30 -7.35 1.82 -10.78
CA LEU A 30 -8.49 1.60 -11.68
C LEU A 30 -9.33 2.88 -11.82
N TYR A 31 -9.42 3.65 -10.75
CA TYR A 31 -10.16 4.91 -10.69
C TYR A 31 -9.23 6.10 -10.38
N PRO A 32 -9.53 7.30 -10.90
CA PRO A 32 -8.78 8.50 -10.51
C PRO A 32 -9.00 8.81 -9.01
N ASN A 33 -7.94 9.29 -8.36
CA ASN A 33 -8.01 9.74 -6.98
C ASN A 33 -7.87 11.26 -6.91
N GLU A 34 -8.99 11.94 -7.21
CA GLU A 34 -9.06 13.41 -7.25
C GLU A 34 -8.67 14.06 -5.90
N THR A 35 -8.97 13.39 -4.79
CA THR A 35 -8.61 13.88 -3.45
C THR A 35 -7.09 13.89 -3.26
N LEU A 36 -6.39 12.84 -3.71
CA LEU A 36 -4.93 12.79 -3.65
C LEU A 36 -4.31 13.81 -4.61
N GLU A 37 -4.83 13.92 -5.82
CA GLU A 37 -4.36 14.91 -6.82
C GLU A 37 -4.49 16.33 -6.30
N GLN A 38 -5.67 16.68 -5.76
CA GLN A 38 -5.91 17.99 -5.19
C GLN A 38 -4.98 18.28 -4.00
N TYR A 39 -4.79 17.29 -3.12
CA TYR A 39 -3.90 17.43 -1.98
C TYR A 39 -2.46 17.76 -2.41
N VAL A 40 -1.92 17.03 -3.38
CA VAL A 40 -0.55 17.27 -3.88
C VAL A 40 -0.45 18.63 -4.59
N ALA A 41 -1.48 19.02 -5.34
CA ALA A 41 -1.54 20.34 -5.99
C ALA A 41 -1.54 21.48 -4.96
N ASP A 42 -2.27 21.33 -3.84
CA ASP A 42 -2.31 22.32 -2.76
C ASP A 42 -0.98 22.41 -2.04
N TYR A 43 -0.36 21.28 -1.76
CA TYR A 43 0.99 21.23 -1.16
C TYR A 43 2.03 21.86 -2.09
N SER A 44 1.95 21.59 -3.40
CA SER A 44 2.83 22.20 -4.40
C SER A 44 2.73 23.73 -4.40
N ARG A 45 1.51 24.29 -4.30
CA ARG A 45 1.32 25.76 -4.19
C ARG A 45 1.95 26.31 -2.93
N LEU A 46 1.77 25.63 -1.80
CA LEU A 46 2.41 26.02 -0.54
C LEU A 46 3.95 26.08 -0.66
N LEU A 47 4.56 25.08 -1.31
CA LEU A 47 6.01 25.08 -1.56
C LEU A 47 6.46 26.31 -2.34
N VAL A 48 5.77 26.61 -3.44
CA VAL A 48 6.07 27.76 -4.31
C VAL A 48 5.91 29.10 -3.55
N GLU A 49 4.87 29.26 -2.74
CA GLU A 49 4.65 30.44 -1.90
C GLU A 49 5.79 30.65 -0.89
N HIS A 50 6.46 29.59 -0.49
CA HIS A 50 7.62 29.63 0.40
C HIS A 50 8.98 29.63 -0.32
N GLY A 51 8.99 29.78 -1.65
CA GLY A 51 10.20 29.85 -2.46
C GLY A 51 10.89 28.52 -2.70
N GLU A 52 10.16 27.42 -2.57
CA GLU A 52 10.63 26.06 -2.86
C GLU A 52 10.16 25.54 -4.22
N ASP A 53 10.84 24.53 -4.74
CA ASP A 53 10.45 23.92 -6.01
C ASP A 53 9.10 23.19 -5.89
N PRO A 54 8.23 23.29 -6.91
CA PRO A 54 6.94 22.60 -6.90
C PRO A 54 7.11 21.07 -7.00
N VAL A 55 6.18 20.33 -6.42
CA VAL A 55 5.99 18.91 -6.67
C VAL A 55 4.82 18.71 -7.64
N THR A 56 4.85 17.60 -8.37
CA THR A 56 3.83 17.27 -9.35
C THR A 56 3.12 15.96 -9.01
N VAL A 57 1.89 15.82 -9.49
CA VAL A 57 1.14 14.56 -9.45
C VAL A 57 0.55 14.27 -10.81
N ARG A 58 0.58 13.01 -11.21
CA ARG A 58 -0.17 12.52 -12.37
C ARG A 58 -0.64 11.09 -12.16
N ARG A 59 -1.79 10.76 -12.72
CA ARG A 59 -2.20 9.38 -12.94
C ARG A 59 -1.48 8.83 -14.17
N ALA A 60 -0.94 7.62 -14.08
CA ALA A 60 -0.33 6.92 -15.19
C ALA A 60 -1.41 6.30 -16.11
N ASP A 61 -1.16 6.22 -17.39
CA ASP A 61 -2.05 5.60 -18.36
C ASP A 61 -2.01 4.07 -18.28
N SER A 62 -0.86 3.51 -17.85
CA SER A 62 -0.65 2.09 -17.62
C SER A 62 0.33 1.86 -16.47
N ILE A 63 0.44 0.60 -16.02
CA ILE A 63 1.45 0.20 -15.02
C ILE A 63 2.85 0.39 -15.62
N GLU A 64 3.06 0.05 -16.87
CA GLU A 64 4.34 0.16 -17.58
C GLU A 64 4.79 1.64 -17.69
N ASP A 65 3.86 2.57 -17.93
CA ASP A 65 4.14 4.01 -17.90
C ASP A 65 4.61 4.45 -16.51
N LEU A 66 3.96 3.98 -15.44
CA LEU A 66 4.37 4.25 -14.08
C LEU A 66 5.76 3.69 -13.78
N LEU A 67 6.02 2.43 -14.13
CA LEU A 67 7.27 1.74 -13.84
C LEU A 67 8.46 2.44 -14.50
N GLY A 68 8.35 2.79 -15.79
CA GLY A 68 9.41 3.48 -16.52
C GLY A 68 9.66 4.91 -16.03
N ALA A 69 8.64 5.59 -15.53
CA ALA A 69 8.75 6.96 -15.03
C ALA A 69 9.33 7.08 -13.63
N SER A 70 9.22 6.02 -12.79
CA SER A 70 9.46 6.07 -11.35
C SER A 70 10.85 5.62 -10.95
N ASP A 71 11.43 6.27 -9.94
CA ASP A 71 12.68 5.86 -9.29
C ASP A 71 12.41 4.90 -8.11
N VAL A 72 11.27 5.09 -7.44
CA VAL A 72 10.78 4.23 -6.36
C VAL A 72 9.36 3.83 -6.69
N VAL A 73 9.07 2.54 -6.69
CA VAL A 73 7.73 1.98 -6.90
C VAL A 73 7.27 1.26 -5.63
N SER A 74 6.08 1.58 -5.16
CA SER A 74 5.48 0.94 -3.99
C SER A 74 4.11 0.35 -4.32
N LEU A 75 3.89 -0.90 -3.88
CA LEU A 75 2.69 -1.68 -4.16
C LEU A 75 1.70 -1.59 -3.01
N HIS A 76 0.46 -1.22 -3.30
CA HIS A 76 -0.64 -1.04 -2.34
C HIS A 76 -1.97 -1.61 -2.84
N THR A 77 -1.90 -2.57 -3.78
CA THR A 77 -3.07 -3.26 -4.30
C THR A 77 -3.58 -4.33 -3.34
N VAL A 78 -4.85 -4.69 -3.46
CA VAL A 78 -5.38 -5.94 -2.88
C VAL A 78 -4.82 -7.13 -3.65
N LEU A 79 -4.83 -8.31 -3.04
CA LEU A 79 -4.53 -9.57 -3.73
C LEU A 79 -5.83 -10.19 -4.21
N ASP A 80 -5.95 -10.33 -5.52
CA ASP A 80 -7.00 -11.07 -6.21
C ASP A 80 -6.45 -11.66 -7.52
N ASP A 81 -7.29 -12.35 -8.28
CA ASP A 81 -6.87 -13.02 -9.53
C ASP A 81 -6.25 -12.05 -10.57
N SER A 82 -6.60 -10.77 -10.52
CA SER A 82 -6.07 -9.75 -11.45
C SER A 82 -4.73 -9.17 -11.02
N THR A 83 -4.33 -9.39 -9.77
CA THR A 83 -3.12 -8.82 -9.17
C THR A 83 -2.06 -9.87 -8.82
N ILE A 84 -2.35 -11.17 -8.99
CA ILE A 84 -1.33 -12.23 -8.91
C ILE A 84 -0.28 -11.98 -9.99
N HIS A 85 0.99 -11.98 -9.59
CA HIS A 85 2.14 -11.68 -10.45
C HIS A 85 1.95 -10.40 -11.27
N LEU A 86 1.30 -9.39 -10.64
CA LEU A 86 1.16 -8.06 -11.23
C LEU A 86 2.53 -7.50 -11.62
N ILE A 87 3.54 -7.76 -10.81
CA ILE A 87 4.94 -7.46 -11.12
C ILE A 87 5.62 -8.78 -11.51
N ASN A 88 5.66 -9.03 -12.81
CA ASN A 88 6.30 -10.17 -13.45
C ASN A 88 7.64 -9.75 -14.11
N GLU A 89 8.28 -10.69 -14.80
CA GLU A 89 9.57 -10.46 -15.50
C GLU A 89 9.52 -9.25 -16.45
N GLU A 90 8.45 -9.14 -17.26
CA GLU A 90 8.30 -8.06 -18.23
C GLU A 90 8.20 -6.68 -17.53
N ARG A 91 7.43 -6.60 -16.45
CA ARG A 91 7.26 -5.38 -15.67
C ARG A 91 8.48 -5.02 -14.84
N LEU A 92 9.21 -6.01 -14.33
CA LEU A 92 10.52 -5.76 -13.72
C LEU A 92 11.50 -5.16 -14.74
N ALA A 93 11.54 -5.69 -15.96
CA ALA A 93 12.36 -5.14 -17.04
C ALA A 93 11.94 -3.74 -17.51
N ALA A 94 10.69 -3.32 -17.27
CA ALA A 94 10.23 -1.97 -17.56
C ALA A 94 10.63 -0.93 -16.50
N MET A 95 11.13 -1.36 -15.35
CA MET A 95 11.64 -0.46 -14.31
C MET A 95 13.03 0.05 -14.67
N LYS A 96 13.43 1.15 -14.03
CA LYS A 96 14.79 1.69 -14.19
C LYS A 96 15.84 0.73 -13.60
N ASP A 97 17.00 0.60 -14.20
CA ASP A 97 18.10 -0.28 -13.75
C ASP A 97 18.55 -0.03 -12.29
N ASN A 98 18.39 1.20 -11.81
CA ASN A 98 18.67 1.61 -10.43
C ASN A 98 17.39 1.90 -9.63
N GLY A 99 16.26 1.39 -10.10
CA GLY A 99 14.96 1.54 -9.45
C GLY A 99 14.88 0.85 -8.09
N ILE A 100 13.89 1.25 -7.32
CA ILE A 100 13.58 0.65 -6.03
C ILE A 100 12.14 0.11 -6.07
N LEU A 101 11.96 -1.18 -5.78
CA LEU A 101 10.64 -1.80 -5.65
C LEU A 101 10.34 -2.10 -4.18
N ILE A 102 9.18 -1.69 -3.69
CA ILE A 102 8.71 -1.96 -2.32
C ILE A 102 7.41 -2.74 -2.37
N ASN A 103 7.37 -3.88 -1.67
CA ASN A 103 6.15 -4.64 -1.45
C ASN A 103 5.89 -4.84 0.05
N SER A 104 4.93 -4.10 0.58
CA SER A 104 4.35 -4.27 1.91
C SER A 104 2.84 -4.59 1.85
N SER A 105 2.38 -5.06 0.70
CA SER A 105 1.00 -5.40 0.41
C SER A 105 0.76 -6.90 0.59
N ARG A 106 0.95 -7.71 -0.46
CA ARG A 106 0.89 -9.18 -0.42
C ARG A 106 1.96 -9.78 -1.32
N GLY A 107 2.57 -10.89 -0.88
CA GLY A 107 3.66 -11.56 -1.58
C GLY A 107 3.34 -11.94 -3.03
N PRO A 108 2.23 -12.66 -3.31
CA PRO A 108 1.90 -13.11 -4.67
C PRO A 108 1.63 -12.01 -5.71
N ILE A 109 1.64 -10.73 -5.31
CA ILE A 109 1.57 -9.61 -6.26
C ILE A 109 2.84 -9.51 -7.10
N VAL A 110 3.96 -10.01 -6.58
CA VAL A 110 5.25 -10.06 -7.28
C VAL A 110 5.55 -11.53 -7.59
N ASP A 111 5.94 -11.82 -8.83
CA ASP A 111 6.59 -13.07 -9.19
C ASP A 111 7.97 -13.10 -8.54
N GLU A 112 8.07 -13.76 -7.40
CA GLU A 112 9.28 -13.76 -6.58
C GLU A 112 10.43 -14.49 -7.27
N ALA A 113 10.16 -15.49 -8.11
CA ALA A 113 11.20 -16.18 -8.87
C ALA A 113 11.79 -15.25 -9.95
N ALA A 114 10.95 -14.52 -10.67
CA ALA A 114 11.39 -13.51 -11.63
C ALA A 114 12.15 -12.37 -10.95
N LEU A 115 11.69 -11.96 -9.74
CA LEU A 115 12.38 -10.93 -8.95
C LEU A 115 13.79 -11.35 -8.55
N VAL A 116 13.98 -12.60 -8.10
CA VAL A 116 15.32 -13.14 -7.74
C VAL A 116 16.25 -13.05 -8.94
N GLU A 117 15.81 -13.45 -10.13
CA GLU A 117 16.64 -13.43 -11.32
C GLU A 117 16.93 -11.98 -11.78
N HIS A 118 15.94 -11.12 -11.71
CA HIS A 118 16.12 -9.69 -12.01
C HIS A 118 17.16 -9.06 -11.09
N CYS A 119 17.07 -9.27 -9.78
CA CYS A 119 18.01 -8.71 -8.81
C CYS A 119 19.45 -9.24 -8.99
N ARG A 120 19.63 -10.49 -9.42
CA ARG A 120 20.94 -11.05 -9.74
C ARG A 120 21.62 -10.37 -10.91
N THR A 121 20.84 -10.02 -11.93
CA THR A 121 21.35 -9.42 -13.17
C THR A 121 21.43 -7.90 -13.11
N HIS A 122 20.74 -7.26 -12.15
CA HIS A 122 20.69 -5.81 -11.98
C HIS A 122 21.20 -5.40 -10.58
N PRO A 123 22.52 -5.33 -10.36
CA PRO A 123 23.11 -5.11 -9.02
C PRO A 123 22.82 -3.72 -8.44
N HIS A 124 22.33 -2.77 -9.24
CA HIS A 124 21.94 -1.44 -8.79
C HIS A 124 20.45 -1.33 -8.46
N PHE A 125 19.64 -2.28 -8.90
CA PHE A 125 18.23 -2.38 -8.51
C PHE A 125 18.12 -2.73 -7.03
N ARG A 126 17.14 -2.16 -6.33
CA ARG A 126 16.94 -2.38 -4.88
C ARG A 126 15.51 -2.83 -4.61
N VAL A 127 15.37 -3.69 -3.63
CA VAL A 127 14.05 -4.22 -3.26
C VAL A 127 13.86 -4.20 -1.75
N GLY A 128 12.66 -3.83 -1.31
CA GLY A 128 12.20 -3.97 0.07
C GLY A 128 10.95 -4.84 0.13
N LEU A 129 11.02 -5.95 0.84
CA LEU A 129 9.91 -6.90 1.01
C LEU A 129 9.53 -7.03 2.47
N ASP A 130 8.26 -6.79 2.78
CA ASP A 130 7.64 -7.17 4.06
C ASP A 130 6.84 -8.46 3.93
N VAL A 131 6.59 -8.90 2.71
CA VAL A 131 5.73 -10.04 2.36
C VAL A 131 6.38 -10.89 1.28
N TYR A 132 6.09 -12.21 1.28
CA TYR A 132 6.66 -13.20 0.36
C TYR A 132 5.57 -14.00 -0.32
N GLU A 133 5.88 -14.57 -1.48
CA GLU A 133 4.89 -15.31 -2.28
C GLU A 133 4.33 -16.53 -1.53
N ASP A 134 5.19 -17.30 -0.85
CA ASP A 134 4.84 -18.54 -0.15
C ASP A 134 5.05 -18.44 1.37
N GLU A 135 4.70 -17.29 2.00
CA GLU A 135 4.92 -17.09 3.44
C GLU A 135 4.61 -18.32 4.30
N PRO A 136 5.47 -18.67 5.26
CA PRO A 136 6.70 -17.99 5.68
C PRO A 136 7.95 -18.36 4.86
N ALA A 137 7.83 -19.18 3.83
CA ALA A 137 8.93 -19.56 2.96
C ALA A 137 9.20 -18.47 1.91
N MET A 138 10.46 -18.41 1.45
CA MET A 138 10.92 -17.55 0.36
C MET A 138 11.39 -18.40 -0.81
N LYS A 139 11.32 -17.89 -2.03
CA LYS A 139 11.91 -18.58 -3.18
C LYS A 139 13.42 -18.72 -3.03
N PRO A 140 14.02 -19.83 -3.51
CA PRO A 140 15.46 -20.06 -3.42
C PRO A 140 16.27 -18.90 -3.99
N GLY A 141 17.26 -18.45 -3.25
CA GLY A 141 18.16 -17.38 -3.66
C GLY A 141 17.74 -15.97 -3.24
N LEU A 142 16.51 -15.74 -2.79
CA LEU A 142 16.06 -14.40 -2.37
C LEU A 142 16.87 -13.87 -1.17
N ALA A 143 17.05 -14.69 -0.14
CA ALA A 143 17.78 -14.31 1.07
C ALA A 143 19.30 -14.15 0.87
N GLU A 144 19.82 -14.53 -0.28
CA GLU A 144 21.24 -14.46 -0.63
C GLU A 144 21.62 -13.17 -1.38
N LEU A 145 20.61 -12.33 -1.69
CA LEU A 145 20.80 -11.12 -2.49
C LEU A 145 21.17 -9.91 -1.61
N ASP A 146 22.27 -9.26 -1.93
CA ASP A 146 22.76 -8.07 -1.21
C ASP A 146 21.94 -6.80 -1.48
N ASN A 147 21.14 -6.81 -2.54
CA ASN A 147 20.32 -5.69 -2.99
C ASN A 147 18.83 -5.82 -2.60
N VAL A 148 18.51 -6.78 -1.70
CA VAL A 148 17.18 -7.00 -1.18
C VAL A 148 17.15 -6.84 0.34
N VAL A 149 16.24 -6.01 0.84
CA VAL A 149 15.93 -5.90 2.27
C VAL A 149 14.64 -6.69 2.55
N ILE A 150 14.72 -7.58 3.53
CA ILE A 150 13.65 -8.52 3.87
C ILE A 150 13.27 -8.31 5.33
N VAL A 151 11.98 -8.14 5.62
CA VAL A 151 11.44 -8.07 6.98
C VAL A 151 10.24 -9.02 7.12
N PRO A 152 9.95 -9.58 8.33
CA PRO A 152 9.03 -10.71 8.49
C PRO A 152 7.57 -10.27 8.71
N HIS A 153 6.93 -9.65 7.71
CA HIS A 153 5.54 -9.20 7.70
C HIS A 153 5.18 -8.33 8.93
N ILE A 154 5.95 -7.26 9.09
CA ILE A 154 5.88 -6.38 10.25
C ILE A 154 5.49 -4.92 9.95
N ALA A 155 5.14 -4.59 8.71
CA ALA A 155 4.77 -3.22 8.32
C ALA A 155 3.62 -2.65 9.17
N SER A 156 2.70 -3.50 9.65
CA SER A 156 1.61 -3.12 10.56
C SER A 156 1.87 -3.48 12.02
N ALA A 157 3.08 -3.87 12.43
CA ALA A 157 3.34 -4.45 13.75
C ALA A 157 3.64 -3.42 14.85
N SER A 158 3.11 -2.20 14.76
CA SER A 158 3.15 -1.29 15.89
C SER A 158 2.19 -1.77 17.00
N LYS A 159 2.52 -1.45 18.26
CA LYS A 159 1.67 -1.79 19.39
C LYS A 159 0.26 -1.24 19.20
N TRP A 160 0.15 0.04 18.84
CA TRP A 160 -1.14 0.71 18.60
C TRP A 160 -1.96 0.02 17.51
N THR A 161 -1.35 -0.32 16.37
CA THR A 161 -2.04 -0.97 15.27
C THR A 161 -2.54 -2.36 15.65
N ARG A 162 -1.70 -3.16 16.32
CA ARG A 162 -2.07 -4.52 16.76
C ARG A 162 -3.17 -4.52 17.80
N GLU A 163 -3.11 -3.63 18.79
CA GLU A 163 -4.17 -3.44 19.78
C GLU A 163 -5.46 -2.96 19.13
N GLY A 164 -5.38 -2.00 18.18
CA GLY A 164 -6.53 -1.50 17.44
C GLY A 164 -7.23 -2.58 16.62
N MET A 165 -6.46 -3.40 15.87
CA MET A 165 -7.02 -4.53 15.12
C MET A 165 -7.75 -5.53 16.04
N ALA A 166 -7.16 -5.89 17.17
CA ALA A 166 -7.76 -6.80 18.12
C ALA A 166 -9.05 -6.21 18.74
N THR A 167 -9.03 -4.92 19.06
CA THR A 167 -10.19 -4.19 19.61
C THR A 167 -11.33 -4.16 18.60
N LEU A 168 -11.06 -3.83 17.33
CA LEU A 168 -12.09 -3.81 16.29
C LEU A 168 -12.70 -5.19 16.05
N ALA A 169 -11.87 -6.25 16.02
CA ALA A 169 -12.36 -7.61 15.89
C ALA A 169 -13.28 -8.00 17.08
N ALA A 170 -12.86 -7.70 18.30
CA ALA A 170 -13.66 -7.98 19.50
C ALA A 170 -14.96 -7.15 19.55
N ALA A 171 -14.91 -5.88 19.12
CA ALA A 171 -16.08 -5.00 19.06
C ALA A 171 -17.13 -5.52 18.07
N ASN A 172 -16.72 -6.02 16.90
CA ASN A 172 -17.64 -6.64 15.94
C ASN A 172 -18.36 -7.87 16.56
N VAL A 173 -17.62 -8.76 17.18
CA VAL A 173 -18.21 -9.96 17.83
C VAL A 173 -19.16 -9.55 18.95
N ALA A 174 -18.75 -8.64 19.84
CA ALA A 174 -19.57 -8.16 20.94
C ALA A 174 -20.85 -7.47 20.46
N ALA A 175 -20.75 -6.64 19.42
CA ALA A 175 -21.89 -5.94 18.84
C ALA A 175 -22.94 -6.90 18.27
N ILE A 176 -22.51 -7.93 17.51
CA ILE A 176 -23.41 -8.96 16.98
C ILE A 176 -24.12 -9.70 18.11
N LEU A 177 -23.39 -10.14 19.13
CA LEU A 177 -23.97 -10.86 20.29
C LEU A 177 -24.96 -10.02 21.11
N GLN A 178 -24.82 -8.70 21.09
CA GLN A 178 -25.67 -7.76 21.82
C GLN A 178 -26.78 -7.15 20.93
N GLY A 179 -26.79 -7.47 19.63
CA GLY A 179 -27.77 -6.95 18.68
C GLY A 179 -27.62 -5.45 18.41
N TYR A 180 -26.41 -4.93 18.48
CA TYR A 180 -26.13 -3.52 18.14
C TYR A 180 -26.17 -3.31 16.63
N PRO A 181 -26.59 -2.10 16.17
CA PRO A 181 -26.61 -1.77 14.75
C PRO A 181 -25.21 -1.66 14.18
N LEU A 182 -25.12 -1.61 12.84
CA LEU A 182 -23.88 -1.24 12.15
C LEU A 182 -23.51 0.21 12.45
N TRP A 183 -22.20 0.44 12.49
CA TRP A 183 -21.63 1.77 12.50
C TRP A 183 -21.84 2.45 11.13
N ASP A 184 -22.27 3.68 11.13
CA ASP A 184 -22.66 4.44 9.94
C ASP A 184 -21.54 5.29 9.34
N SER A 185 -20.30 5.08 9.80
CA SER A 185 -19.13 5.86 9.37
C SER A 185 -17.93 4.96 9.10
N ASP A 186 -17.10 5.37 8.12
CA ASP A 186 -15.80 4.73 7.84
C ASP A 186 -14.73 5.07 8.89
N ASP A 187 -14.98 6.06 9.74
CA ASP A 187 -14.08 6.39 10.84
C ASP A 187 -14.30 5.44 12.02
N VAL A 188 -13.36 4.51 12.19
CA VAL A 188 -13.35 3.53 13.29
C VAL A 188 -12.54 3.99 14.51
N LEU A 189 -12.02 5.21 14.48
CA LEU A 189 -11.21 5.75 15.58
C LEU A 189 -11.94 5.76 16.94
N PRO A 190 -13.25 6.03 17.04
CA PRO A 190 -14.00 5.95 18.29
C PRO A 190 -13.91 4.59 19.00
N PHE A 191 -13.76 3.49 18.26
CA PHE A 191 -13.66 2.14 18.84
C PHE A 191 -12.29 1.85 19.47
N VAL A 192 -11.24 2.57 19.11
CA VAL A 192 -9.86 2.30 19.53
C VAL A 192 -9.24 3.40 20.39
N SER A 193 -9.90 4.56 20.52
CA SER A 193 -9.33 5.73 21.23
C SER A 193 -10.23 6.36 22.29
N GLY A 194 -11.39 5.78 22.58
CA GLY A 194 -12.34 6.41 23.52
C GLY A 194 -13.38 5.46 24.10
N GLU A 195 -14.57 5.98 24.36
CA GLU A 195 -15.72 5.18 24.71
C GLU A 195 -16.19 4.38 23.48
N VAL A 196 -16.20 3.06 23.61
CA VAL A 196 -16.58 2.15 22.54
C VAL A 196 -18.06 2.36 22.20
N PRO A 197 -18.40 2.74 20.94
CA PRO A 197 -19.78 2.89 20.52
C PRO A 197 -20.59 1.60 20.67
N GLN A 198 -21.89 1.71 20.96
CA GLN A 198 -22.81 0.57 20.93
C GLN A 198 -23.22 0.25 19.47
N ALA A 199 -22.26 -0.06 18.66
CA ALA A 199 -22.40 -0.37 17.26
C ALA A 199 -21.34 -1.38 16.81
N ALA A 200 -21.55 -2.06 15.70
CA ALA A 200 -20.57 -2.92 15.08
C ALA A 200 -19.67 -2.09 14.14
N PRO A 201 -18.33 -2.06 14.32
CA PRO A 201 -17.44 -1.26 13.48
C PRO A 201 -17.55 -1.56 11.97
N SER A 202 -17.70 -2.86 11.64
CA SER A 202 -17.80 -3.29 10.24
C SER A 202 -18.19 -4.76 10.17
N ILE A 203 -19.21 -5.11 9.41
CA ILE A 203 -19.65 -6.48 9.18
C ILE A 203 -19.80 -6.70 7.68
N VAL A 204 -18.96 -7.58 7.11
CA VAL A 204 -18.88 -7.80 5.65
C VAL A 204 -20.19 -8.30 5.06
N ASN A 205 -20.91 -9.17 5.78
CA ASN A 205 -22.17 -9.76 5.36
C ASN A 205 -23.39 -9.20 6.12
N ALA A 206 -23.35 -7.93 6.48
CA ALA A 206 -24.40 -7.27 7.23
C ALA A 206 -25.79 -7.41 6.59
N THR A 207 -25.87 -7.25 5.28
CA THR A 207 -27.12 -7.42 4.51
C THR A 207 -27.70 -8.84 4.61
N GLU A 208 -26.85 -9.88 4.61
CA GLU A 208 -27.28 -11.28 4.76
C GLU A 208 -27.79 -11.59 6.18
N LEU A 209 -27.32 -10.81 7.15
CA LEU A 209 -27.68 -10.94 8.57
C LEU A 209 -28.82 -10.01 9.00
N ASP A 210 -29.43 -9.26 8.07
CA ASP A 210 -30.46 -8.23 8.34
C ASP A 210 -30.03 -7.21 9.40
N LEU A 211 -28.73 -6.91 9.45
CA LEU A 211 -28.15 -5.88 10.32
C LEU A 211 -28.20 -4.52 9.58
N ASN A 212 -29.18 -3.67 9.93
CA ASN A 212 -29.35 -2.31 9.40
C ASN A 212 -29.02 -1.25 10.45
#